data_bb4bf096ab89e6b852acee94f3e11062
#
_entry.id   bb4bf096ab89e6b852acee94f3e11062
#
_cell.length_a   1.000
_cell.length_b   1.000
_cell.length_c   1.000
_cell.angle_alpha   90.00
_cell.angle_beta   90.00
_cell.angle_gamma   90.00
#
_symmetry.space_group_name_H-M   'P 1'
#
loop_
_entity.id
_entity.type
_entity.pdbx_description
1 polymer ?
#
loop_
_entity_poly.entity_id
_entity_poly.type
_entity_poly.pdbx_seq_one_letter_code
_entity_poly.pdbx_strand_id
1 'polypeptide(L)'
;MIVKNLSFGSITIDGKTYFKDVIIDRGSIKKRKKAESKKYSSMFGHTPLSPNENIPWNCKRLIIGTGHNSSLPVMDEVYNIAVRKGVELVVMSTPEAIKHINDPHTNLILHLTC
;
A
#
# COMPACT_ATOMS: atom_id res chain seq x y z
N MET A 1 -7.00 1.09 14.86
CA MET A 1 -7.63 1.87 13.78
C MET A 1 -8.94 1.23 13.37
N ILE A 2 -9.93 2.04 13.11
CA ILE A 2 -11.25 1.59 12.67
C ILE A 2 -11.48 2.08 11.25
N VAL A 3 -11.64 1.15 10.30
CA VAL A 3 -12.02 1.47 8.92
C VAL A 3 -13.54 1.38 8.83
N LYS A 4 -14.19 2.50 8.48
CA LYS A 4 -15.65 2.54 8.38
C LYS A 4 -16.15 2.47 6.96
N ASN A 5 -15.46 3.09 6.03
CA ASN A 5 -15.88 3.12 4.64
C ASN A 5 -14.67 2.93 3.74
N LEU A 6 -14.76 1.94 2.87
CA LEU A 6 -13.84 1.78 1.76
C LEU A 6 -14.66 1.85 0.48
N SER A 7 -14.39 2.85 -0.34
CA SER A 7 -15.04 3.05 -1.63
C SER A 7 -13.96 3.22 -2.70
N PHE A 8 -14.37 3.15 -3.96
CA PHE A 8 -13.43 3.44 -5.04
C PHE A 8 -12.94 4.90 -4.91
N GLY A 9 -11.65 5.07 -4.65
CA GLY A 9 -11.02 6.39 -4.53
C GLY A 9 -11.06 7.00 -3.13
N SER A 10 -11.59 6.31 -2.11
CA SER A 10 -11.60 6.86 -0.76
C SER A 10 -11.59 5.79 0.33
N ILE A 11 -11.08 6.15 1.48
CA ILE A 11 -11.11 5.33 2.69
C ILE A 11 -11.30 6.24 3.90
N THR A 12 -12.16 5.81 4.83
CA THR A 12 -12.35 6.52 6.11
C THR A 12 -11.75 5.69 7.22
N ILE A 13 -10.75 6.27 7.89
CA ILE A 13 -10.04 5.62 9.00
C ILE A 13 -10.12 6.54 10.21
N ASP A 14 -10.60 6.02 11.35
CA ASP A 14 -10.73 6.76 12.60
C ASP A 14 -11.46 8.10 12.40
N GLY A 15 -12.52 8.10 11.59
CA GLY A 15 -13.37 9.26 11.35
C GLY A 15 -12.83 10.25 10.32
N LYS A 16 -11.65 10.03 9.76
CA LYS A 16 -11.09 10.91 8.72
C LYS A 16 -11.10 10.20 7.37
N THR A 17 -11.55 10.90 6.33
CA THR A 17 -11.62 10.38 4.97
C THR A 17 -10.41 10.81 4.15
N TYR A 18 -9.78 9.85 3.51
CA TYR A 18 -8.64 10.04 2.63
C TYR A 18 -9.05 9.74 1.20
N PHE A 19 -8.65 10.61 0.27
CA PHE A 19 -9.00 10.48 -1.16
C PHE A 19 -7.82 10.11 -2.04
N LYS A 20 -6.68 9.78 -1.43
CA LYS A 20 -5.48 9.32 -2.12
C LYS A 20 -4.90 8.14 -1.38
N ASP A 21 -4.07 7.36 -2.07
CA ASP A 21 -3.43 6.19 -1.48
C ASP A 21 -2.72 6.54 -0.18
N VAL A 22 -2.88 5.68 0.80
CA VAL A 22 -2.34 5.89 2.16
C VAL A 22 -1.34 4.81 2.51
N ILE A 23 -0.44 5.18 3.42
CA ILE A 23 0.51 4.28 4.06
C ILE A 23 0.18 4.24 5.53
N ILE A 24 0.11 3.04 6.10
CA ILE A 24 0.00 2.83 7.53
C ILE A 24 1.38 2.38 8.02
N ASP A 25 2.03 3.26 8.77
CA ASP A 25 3.40 3.05 9.25
C ASP A 25 3.42 3.12 10.77
N ARG A 26 3.50 1.97 11.43
CA ARG A 26 3.53 1.88 12.90
C ARG A 26 2.44 2.72 13.55
N GLY A 27 1.22 2.61 13.04
CA GLY A 27 0.05 3.32 13.54
C GLY A 27 -0.12 4.75 13.04
N SER A 28 0.81 5.27 12.24
CA SER A 28 0.69 6.59 11.60
C SER A 28 0.18 6.46 10.18
N ILE A 29 -0.67 7.38 9.78
CA ILE A 29 -1.21 7.42 8.42
C ILE A 29 -0.45 8.48 7.62
N LYS A 30 0.12 8.07 6.50
CA LYS A 30 0.90 8.93 5.62
C LYS A 30 0.38 8.83 4.18
N LYS A 31 0.67 9.83 3.36
CA LYS A 31 0.36 9.80 1.94
C LYS A 31 1.40 8.97 1.18
N ARG A 32 0.94 8.10 0.27
CA ARG A 32 1.82 7.42 -0.68
C ARG A 32 2.43 8.44 -1.66
N LYS A 33 3.74 8.36 -1.88
CA LYS A 33 4.46 9.23 -2.84
C LYS A 33 4.47 8.60 -4.23
N LYS A 34 3.31 8.46 -4.83
CA LYS A 34 3.10 7.82 -6.14
C LYS A 34 3.89 8.51 -7.26
N ALA A 35 4.11 9.82 -7.16
CA ALA A 35 4.82 10.58 -8.20
C ALA A 35 6.21 10.02 -8.50
N GLU A 36 6.87 9.42 -7.51
CA GLU A 36 8.21 8.83 -7.67
C GLU A 36 8.21 7.62 -8.61
N SER A 37 7.04 7.04 -8.88
CA SER A 37 6.90 5.86 -9.74
C SER A 37 6.33 6.17 -11.13
N LYS A 38 5.96 7.42 -11.41
CA LYS A 38 5.30 7.78 -12.68
C LYS A 38 6.15 7.45 -13.91
N LYS A 39 7.46 7.52 -13.79
CA LYS A 39 8.38 7.21 -14.89
C LYS A 39 8.28 5.77 -15.38
N TYR A 40 7.68 4.87 -14.59
CA TYR A 40 7.51 3.46 -14.98
C TYR A 40 6.13 3.17 -15.55
N SER A 41 5.23 4.15 -15.63
CA SER A 41 3.83 3.90 -16.00
C SER A 41 3.67 3.37 -17.43
N SER A 42 4.51 3.80 -18.37
CA SER A 42 4.45 3.32 -19.75
C SER A 42 4.78 1.83 -19.88
N MET A 43 5.62 1.30 -19.00
CA MET A 43 6.01 -0.11 -19.01
C MET A 43 4.92 -1.02 -18.45
N PHE A 44 4.07 -0.53 -17.54
CA PHE A 44 3.10 -1.33 -16.81
C PHE A 44 1.65 -1.04 -17.19
N GLY A 45 1.39 -0.01 -18.00
CA GLY A 45 0.03 0.44 -18.29
C GLY A 45 -0.66 1.16 -17.13
N HIS A 46 -0.05 1.16 -15.95
CA HIS A 46 -0.46 1.82 -14.71
C HIS A 46 0.80 2.30 -14.00
N THR A 47 0.68 3.29 -13.11
CA THR A 47 1.79 3.66 -12.25
C THR A 47 2.02 2.56 -11.20
N PRO A 48 3.13 1.81 -11.27
CA PRO A 48 3.36 0.70 -10.34
C PRO A 48 3.81 1.20 -8.97
N LEU A 49 3.88 0.28 -8.00
CA LEU A 49 4.63 0.52 -6.78
C LEU A 49 6.09 0.22 -7.07
N SER A 50 6.95 1.24 -6.97
CA SER A 50 8.38 1.11 -7.23
C SER A 50 9.20 1.30 -5.96
N PRO A 51 10.48 0.86 -5.96
CA PRO A 51 11.33 1.03 -4.79
C PRO A 51 11.68 2.49 -4.49
N ASN A 52 11.41 3.42 -5.41
CA ASN A 52 11.68 4.85 -5.23
C ASN A 52 10.69 5.54 -4.29
N GLU A 53 9.58 4.88 -3.97
CA GLU A 53 8.56 5.45 -3.09
C GLU A 53 8.94 5.34 -1.63
N ASN A 54 8.16 6.02 -0.78
CA ASN A 54 8.34 6.01 0.68
C ASN A 54 7.75 4.76 1.32
N ILE A 55 8.25 3.59 0.95
CA ILE A 55 7.75 2.31 1.45
C ILE A 55 8.07 2.17 2.94
N PRO A 56 7.08 1.83 3.79
CA PRO A 56 7.28 1.76 5.25
C PRO A 56 7.92 0.43 5.67
N TRP A 57 9.22 0.30 5.49
CA TRP A 57 9.95 -0.94 5.71
C TRP A 57 10.16 -1.32 7.18
N ASN A 58 9.89 -0.41 8.13
CA ASN A 58 10.11 -0.68 9.56
C ASN A 58 8.98 -1.52 10.14
N CYS A 59 8.96 -2.80 9.80
CA CYS A 59 7.93 -3.76 10.19
C CYS A 59 8.45 -5.18 9.98
N LYS A 60 7.72 -6.16 10.51
CA LYS A 60 7.98 -7.58 10.22
C LYS A 60 7.24 -8.03 8.97
N ARG A 61 6.05 -7.47 8.73
CA ARG A 61 5.21 -7.76 7.56
C ARG A 61 4.76 -6.47 6.91
N LEU A 62 4.88 -6.39 5.61
CA LEU A 62 4.34 -5.31 4.81
C LEU A 62 3.24 -5.86 3.91
N ILE A 63 2.03 -5.34 4.05
CA ILE A 63 0.90 -5.71 3.22
C ILE A 63 0.65 -4.62 2.19
N ILE A 64 0.57 -5.00 0.92
CA ILE A 64 0.24 -4.07 -0.15
C ILE A 64 -1.15 -4.40 -0.65
N GLY A 65 -2.08 -3.46 -0.42
CA GLY A 65 -3.41 -3.49 -1.00
C GLY A 65 -3.35 -2.91 -2.41
N THR A 66 -3.59 -3.73 -3.40
CA THR A 66 -3.36 -3.42 -4.81
C THR A 66 -4.56 -2.83 -5.52
N GLY A 67 -5.55 -2.37 -4.77
CA GLY A 67 -6.76 -1.76 -5.30
C GLY A 67 -7.97 -2.68 -5.25
N HIS A 68 -9.11 -2.16 -5.69
CA HIS A 68 -10.36 -2.93 -5.70
C HIS A 68 -10.32 -4.10 -6.68
N ASN A 69 -9.60 -3.95 -7.79
CA ASN A 69 -9.46 -4.97 -8.83
C ASN A 69 -8.07 -5.59 -8.89
N SER A 70 -7.25 -5.36 -7.86
CA SER A 70 -5.87 -5.87 -7.80
C SER A 70 -5.01 -5.47 -9.00
N SER A 71 -5.23 -4.28 -9.53
CA SER A 71 -4.56 -3.83 -10.76
C SER A 71 -3.25 -3.09 -10.53
N LEU A 72 -2.91 -2.73 -9.29
CA LEU A 72 -1.63 -2.06 -9.00
C LEU A 72 -0.48 -3.05 -9.19
N PRO A 73 0.41 -2.82 -10.18
CA PRO A 73 1.61 -3.65 -10.30
C PRO A 73 2.59 -3.33 -9.18
N VAL A 74 3.24 -4.37 -8.66
CA VAL A 74 4.33 -4.22 -7.69
C VAL A 74 5.61 -4.66 -8.40
N MET A 75 6.58 -3.77 -8.54
CA MET A 75 7.81 -4.07 -9.26
C MET A 75 8.64 -5.12 -8.54
N ASP A 76 9.33 -5.96 -9.30
CA ASP A 76 10.16 -7.06 -8.76
C ASP A 76 11.20 -6.55 -7.75
N GLU A 77 11.74 -5.36 -7.99
CA GLU A 77 12.73 -4.77 -7.08
C GLU A 77 12.19 -4.56 -5.67
N VAL A 78 10.88 -4.32 -5.53
CA VAL A 78 10.24 -4.19 -4.22
C VAL A 78 10.30 -5.52 -3.46
N TYR A 79 9.99 -6.63 -4.15
CA TYR A 79 10.11 -7.98 -3.56
C TYR A 79 11.56 -8.29 -3.16
N ASN A 80 12.51 -7.91 -4.00
CA ASN A 80 13.93 -8.15 -3.72
C ASN A 80 14.40 -7.39 -2.48
N ILE A 81 13.95 -6.15 -2.31
CA ILE A 81 14.28 -5.35 -1.13
C ILE A 81 13.67 -5.97 0.12
N ALA A 82 12.42 -6.45 0.05
CA ALA A 82 11.76 -7.11 1.17
C ALA A 82 12.57 -8.31 1.66
N VAL A 83 13.04 -9.14 0.72
CA VAL A 83 13.88 -10.30 1.05
C VAL A 83 15.16 -9.86 1.76
N ARG A 84 15.87 -8.87 1.22
CA ARG A 84 17.12 -8.37 1.82
C ARG A 84 16.91 -7.79 3.22
N LYS A 85 15.76 -7.17 3.47
CA LYS A 85 15.44 -6.58 4.76
C LYS A 85 14.81 -7.57 5.75
N GLY A 86 14.52 -8.78 5.32
CA GLY A 86 13.85 -9.76 6.16
C GLY A 86 12.40 -9.40 6.46
N VAL A 87 11.74 -8.65 5.58
CA VAL A 87 10.33 -8.27 5.71
C VAL A 87 9.48 -9.24 4.88
N GLU A 88 8.44 -9.80 5.51
CA GLU A 88 7.45 -10.60 4.79
C GLU A 88 6.56 -9.66 3.97
N LEU A 89 6.63 -9.77 2.65
CA LEU A 89 5.80 -8.96 1.74
C LEU A 89 4.60 -9.77 1.31
N VAL A 90 3.40 -9.26 1.57
CA VAL A 90 2.14 -9.91 1.19
C VAL A 90 1.35 -8.94 0.31
N VAL A 91 0.95 -9.42 -0.86
CA VAL A 91 0.21 -8.60 -1.84
C VAL A 91 -1.19 -9.16 -1.98
N MET A 92 -2.19 -8.29 -1.85
CA MET A 92 -3.60 -8.68 -1.92
C MET A 92 -4.44 -7.48 -2.35
N SER A 93 -5.72 -7.70 -2.63
CA SER A 93 -6.63 -6.59 -2.93
C SER A 93 -6.77 -5.67 -1.71
N THR A 94 -7.11 -4.40 -1.96
CA THR A 94 -7.29 -3.45 -0.86
C THR A 94 -8.41 -3.85 0.10
N PRO A 95 -9.58 -4.36 -0.35
CA PRO A 95 -10.60 -4.85 0.58
C PRO A 95 -10.09 -5.96 1.51
N GLU A 96 -9.23 -6.84 1.02
CA GLU A 96 -8.61 -7.87 1.87
C GLU A 96 -7.55 -7.27 2.80
N ALA A 97 -6.74 -6.33 2.28
CA ALA A 97 -5.65 -5.73 3.04
C ALA A 97 -6.13 -4.99 4.29
N ILE A 98 -7.26 -4.29 4.22
CA ILE A 98 -7.77 -3.54 5.37
C ILE A 98 -8.14 -4.42 6.56
N LYS A 99 -8.38 -5.70 6.34
CA LYS A 99 -8.65 -6.67 7.43
C LYS A 99 -7.44 -6.82 8.35
N HIS A 100 -6.26 -6.46 7.89
CA HIS A 100 -4.99 -6.58 8.62
C HIS A 100 -4.49 -5.27 9.21
N ILE A 101 -5.31 -4.21 9.18
CA ILE A 101 -4.86 -2.85 9.54
C ILE A 101 -4.40 -2.74 11.00
N ASN A 102 -4.86 -3.66 11.86
CA ASN A 102 -4.49 -3.69 13.28
C ASN A 102 -3.58 -4.86 13.64
N ASP A 103 -3.08 -5.61 12.67
CA ASP A 103 -2.18 -6.72 12.93
C ASP A 103 -0.86 -6.18 13.53
N PRO A 104 -0.28 -6.86 14.53
CA PRO A 104 0.96 -6.40 15.15
C PRO A 104 2.13 -6.48 14.17
N HIS A 105 3.08 -5.55 14.31
CA HIS A 105 4.32 -5.49 13.52
C HIS A 105 4.08 -5.48 12.00
N THR A 106 2.93 -4.97 11.58
CA THR A 106 2.47 -4.98 10.18
C THR A 106 2.22 -3.55 9.72
N ASN A 107 2.87 -3.16 8.62
CA ASN A 107 2.58 -1.92 7.92
C ASN A 107 1.81 -2.20 6.64
N LEU A 108 1.11 -1.20 6.12
CA LEU A 108 0.30 -1.35 4.91
C LEU A 108 0.53 -0.20 3.93
N ILE A 109 0.41 -0.52 2.65
CA ILE A 109 0.20 0.48 1.60
C ILE A 109 -1.14 0.15 0.98
N LEU A 110 -2.04 1.13 0.89
CA LEU A 110 -3.40 0.92 0.40
C LEU A 110 -3.65 1.75 -0.85
N HIS A 111 -3.73 1.08 -1.99
CA HIS A 111 -4.15 1.68 -3.26
C HIS A 111 -5.68 1.73 -3.27
N LEU A 112 -6.25 2.92 -3.53
CA LEU A 112 -7.70 3.14 -3.34
C LEU A 112 -8.53 3.02 -4.60
N THR A 113 -7.92 2.92 -5.78
CA THR A 113 -8.65 2.79 -7.05
C THR A 113 -8.53 1.37 -7.60
N CYS A 114 -8.28 1.20 -8.88
CA CYS A 114 -8.26 -0.14 -9.50
C CYS A 114 -7.25 -1.09 -8.88
#